data_0f95b24f705b2ed08953dfb9db47cfe9
#
_entry.id   0f95b24f705b2ed08953dfb9db47cfe9
#
_cell.length_a   1.000
_cell.length_b   1.000
_cell.length_c   1.000
_cell.angle_alpha   90.00
_cell.angle_beta   90.00
_cell.angle_gamma   90.00
#
_symmetry.space_group_name_H-M   'P 1'
#
loop_
_entity.id
_entity.type
_entity.pdbx_description
1 polymer ?
#
loop_
_entity_poly.entity_id
_entity_poly.type
_entity_poly.pdbx_seq_one_letter_code
_entity_poly.pdbx_strand_id
1 'polypeptide(L)'
;GVRNALRFLLYEFSEYNKREKLKEPIYDLNFFVLNMDREKLYNRIEKRIDIMLKDGLVEEVKSLYPKYDENLVSMKGLGYKEIVYYLKGKLSLEESITLLKRDTRHFAKRQLTWFNHQCDGNWINVDNFTSTQEIAIYIKNEIARNKKC
;
A
#
# COMPACT_ATOMS: atom_id res chain seq x y z
N GLY A 1 -4.90 27.34 24.51
CA GLY A 1 -4.42 27.57 23.18
C GLY A 1 -4.56 26.38 22.26
N VAL A 2 -4.10 26.50 21.04
CA VAL A 2 -4.24 25.52 19.94
C VAL A 2 -3.77 24.11 20.30
N ARG A 3 -2.72 23.95 21.14
CA ARG A 3 -2.24 22.64 21.61
C ARG A 3 -3.28 21.88 22.43
N ASN A 4 -4.05 22.57 23.25
CA ASN A 4 -5.06 21.91 24.08
C ASN A 4 -6.28 21.51 23.25
N ALA A 5 -6.66 22.29 22.25
CA ALA A 5 -7.73 21.96 21.33
C ALA A 5 -7.39 20.74 20.46
N LEU A 6 -6.15 20.67 19.93
CA LEU A 6 -5.67 19.50 19.18
C LEU A 6 -5.60 18.24 20.05
N ARG A 7 -5.18 18.36 21.32
CA ARG A 7 -5.12 17.25 22.26
C ARG A 7 -6.51 16.73 22.63
N PHE A 8 -7.47 17.63 22.78
CA PHE A 8 -8.87 17.31 23.03
C PHE A 8 -9.50 16.58 21.81
N LEU A 9 -9.32 17.11 20.61
CA LEU A 9 -9.80 16.49 19.37
C LEU A 9 -9.20 15.08 19.14
N LEU A 10 -7.91 14.91 19.42
CA LEU A 10 -7.25 13.59 19.31
C LEU A 10 -7.77 12.60 20.36
N TYR A 11 -8.10 13.07 21.57
CA TYR A 11 -8.70 12.26 22.62
C TYR A 11 -10.13 11.82 22.23
N GLU A 12 -10.96 12.75 21.80
CA GLU A 12 -12.34 12.45 21.36
C GLU A 12 -12.36 11.48 20.17
N PHE A 13 -11.47 11.69 19.20
CA PHE A 13 -11.33 10.79 18.05
C PHE A 13 -10.86 9.38 18.46
N SER A 14 -9.97 9.28 19.45
CA SER A 14 -9.53 8.01 20.03
C SER A 14 -10.67 7.28 20.75
N GLU A 15 -11.47 8.00 21.56
CA GLU A 15 -12.62 7.43 22.26
C GLU A 15 -13.73 7.02 21.29
N TYR A 16 -14.00 7.81 20.25
CA TYR A 16 -14.92 7.45 19.20
C TYR A 16 -14.49 6.13 18.51
N ASN A 17 -13.22 6.02 18.12
CA ASN A 17 -12.70 4.82 17.49
C ASN A 17 -12.78 3.59 18.41
N LYS A 18 -12.58 3.75 19.72
CA LYS A 18 -12.75 2.67 20.70
C LYS A 18 -14.20 2.21 20.75
N ARG A 19 -15.16 3.16 20.80
CA ARG A 19 -16.60 2.84 20.81
C ARG A 19 -17.06 2.16 19.54
N GLU A 20 -16.56 2.60 18.37
CA GLU A 20 -16.88 1.95 17.08
C GLU A 20 -16.35 0.51 17.02
N LYS A 21 -15.16 0.24 17.60
CA LYS A 21 -14.60 -1.12 17.69
C LYS A 21 -15.38 -2.06 18.60
N LEU A 22 -16.16 -1.52 19.54
CA LEU A 22 -17.00 -2.31 20.46
C LEU A 22 -18.39 -2.63 19.88
N LYS A 23 -18.77 -2.05 18.74
CA LYS A 23 -20.03 -2.38 18.06
C LYS A 23 -19.93 -3.75 17.41
N GLU A 24 -21.00 -4.51 17.50
CA GLU A 24 -21.09 -5.76 16.74
C GLU A 24 -20.91 -5.49 15.25
N PRO A 25 -20.10 -6.31 14.57
CA PRO A 25 -19.88 -6.14 13.15
C PRO A 25 -21.19 -6.34 12.38
N ILE A 26 -21.52 -5.39 11.49
CA ILE A 26 -22.74 -5.44 10.65
C ILE A 26 -22.64 -6.55 9.61
N TYR A 27 -21.39 -6.97 9.27
CA TYR A 27 -21.11 -7.96 8.25
C TYR A 27 -20.28 -9.12 8.82
N ASP A 28 -20.53 -10.32 8.31
CA ASP A 28 -19.64 -11.47 8.49
C ASP A 28 -18.39 -11.26 7.60
N LEU A 29 -17.34 -10.71 8.21
CA LEU A 29 -16.14 -10.29 7.50
C LEU A 29 -15.08 -11.39 7.52
N ASN A 30 -14.79 -11.94 6.35
CA ASN A 30 -13.63 -12.82 6.15
C ASN A 30 -12.45 -12.00 5.57
N PHE A 31 -11.50 -11.64 6.43
CA PHE A 31 -10.38 -10.80 6.06
C PHE A 31 -9.08 -11.61 5.95
N PHE A 32 -8.43 -11.52 4.79
CA PHE A 32 -7.18 -12.23 4.50
C PHE A 32 -6.11 -11.25 4.09
N VAL A 33 -4.90 -11.38 4.65
CA VAL A 33 -3.73 -10.57 4.30
C VAL A 33 -2.70 -11.48 3.63
N LEU A 34 -2.42 -11.22 2.35
CA LEU A 34 -1.37 -11.92 1.63
C LEU A 34 -0.02 -11.30 1.98
N ASN A 35 0.92 -12.14 2.39
CA ASN A 35 2.29 -11.75 2.72
C ASN A 35 3.27 -12.69 2.02
N MET A 36 4.52 -12.27 1.92
CA MET A 36 5.63 -13.07 1.41
C MET A 36 6.92 -12.70 2.12
N ASP A 37 7.97 -13.48 1.88
CA ASP A 37 9.31 -13.14 2.35
C ASP A 37 9.69 -11.71 1.93
N ARG A 38 10.34 -10.99 2.84
CA ARG A 38 10.66 -9.57 2.66
C ARG A 38 11.59 -9.31 1.48
N GLU A 39 12.59 -10.15 1.29
CA GLU A 39 13.54 -10.00 0.19
C GLU A 39 12.86 -10.28 -1.15
N LYS A 40 12.02 -11.32 -1.19
CA LYS A 40 11.21 -11.63 -2.38
C LYS A 40 10.26 -10.49 -2.73
N LEU A 41 9.60 -9.89 -1.72
CA LEU A 41 8.72 -8.73 -1.92
C LEU A 41 9.50 -7.55 -2.52
N TYR A 42 10.68 -7.23 -1.97
CA TYR A 42 11.50 -6.13 -2.46
C TYR A 42 12.00 -6.37 -3.88
N ASN A 43 12.47 -7.57 -4.18
CA ASN A 43 12.88 -7.97 -5.53
C ASN A 43 11.72 -7.87 -6.53
N ARG A 44 10.51 -8.25 -6.13
CA ARG A 44 9.31 -8.13 -6.95
C ARG A 44 8.93 -6.67 -7.21
N ILE A 45 9.03 -5.81 -6.20
CA ILE A 45 8.81 -4.36 -6.32
C ILE A 45 9.79 -3.77 -7.33
N GLU A 46 11.08 -4.07 -7.20
CA GLU A 46 12.12 -3.51 -8.06
C GLU A 46 11.96 -3.97 -9.51
N LYS A 47 11.72 -5.25 -9.74
CA LYS A 47 11.43 -5.80 -11.08
C LYS A 47 10.20 -5.14 -11.71
N ARG A 48 9.14 -4.91 -10.93
CA ARG A 48 7.95 -4.22 -11.43
C ARG A 48 8.26 -2.79 -11.86
N ILE A 49 9.06 -2.07 -11.09
CA ILE A 49 9.48 -0.69 -11.44
C ILE A 49 10.31 -0.71 -12.72
N ASP A 50 11.24 -1.65 -12.87
CA ASP A 50 12.06 -1.78 -14.08
C ASP A 50 11.19 -2.08 -15.31
N ILE A 51 10.16 -2.90 -15.18
CA ILE A 51 9.18 -3.16 -16.24
C ILE A 51 8.38 -1.88 -16.57
N MET A 52 7.85 -1.17 -15.57
CA MET A 52 7.11 0.08 -15.78
C MET A 52 7.96 1.14 -16.51
N LEU A 53 9.23 1.26 -16.18
CA LEU A 53 10.15 2.16 -16.87
C LEU A 53 10.35 1.76 -18.33
N LYS A 54 10.51 0.45 -18.59
CA LYS A 54 10.62 -0.09 -19.95
C LYS A 54 9.35 0.10 -20.77
N ASP A 55 8.19 0.01 -20.11
CA ASP A 55 6.87 0.16 -20.74
C ASP A 55 6.47 1.64 -20.94
N GLY A 56 7.34 2.60 -20.57
CA GLY A 56 7.18 4.02 -20.90
C GLY A 56 6.66 4.90 -19.77
N LEU A 57 6.89 4.56 -18.51
CA LEU A 57 6.48 5.38 -17.35
C LEU A 57 6.99 6.83 -17.46
N VAL A 58 8.21 7.04 -17.95
CA VAL A 58 8.78 8.39 -18.07
C VAL A 58 8.02 9.21 -19.12
N GLU A 59 7.73 8.61 -20.27
CA GLU A 59 6.99 9.22 -21.38
C GLU A 59 5.55 9.53 -20.97
N GLU A 60 4.91 8.62 -20.23
CA GLU A 60 3.58 8.81 -19.67
C GLU A 60 3.55 10.05 -18.78
N VAL A 61 4.42 10.12 -17.76
CA VAL A 61 4.48 11.27 -16.84
C VAL A 61 4.84 12.55 -17.59
N LYS A 62 5.77 12.51 -18.54
CA LYS A 62 6.13 13.65 -19.38
C LYS A 62 4.97 14.16 -20.20
N SER A 63 4.06 13.31 -20.65
CA SER A 63 2.86 13.71 -21.40
C SER A 63 1.77 14.32 -20.55
N LEU A 64 1.71 13.95 -19.25
CA LEU A 64 0.68 14.39 -18.31
C LEU A 64 1.12 15.64 -17.51
N TYR A 65 2.39 15.71 -17.14
CA TYR A 65 2.92 16.79 -16.30
C TYR A 65 2.60 18.22 -16.77
N PRO A 66 2.66 18.58 -18.08
CA PRO A 66 2.30 19.91 -18.54
C PRO A 66 0.79 20.20 -18.51
N LYS A 67 -0.04 19.16 -18.41
CA LYS A 67 -1.51 19.27 -18.51
C LYS A 67 -2.21 19.37 -17.17
N TYR A 68 -1.55 18.90 -16.10
CA TYR A 68 -2.15 18.78 -14.77
C TYR A 68 -1.29 19.46 -13.71
N ASP A 69 -1.95 20.05 -12.71
CA ASP A 69 -1.27 20.62 -11.55
C ASP A 69 -0.52 19.52 -10.78
N GLU A 70 0.77 19.76 -10.54
CA GLU A 70 1.62 18.87 -9.74
C GLU A 70 1.12 18.66 -8.29
N ASN A 71 0.26 19.54 -7.81
CA ASN A 71 -0.34 19.45 -6.48
C ASN A 71 -1.51 18.47 -6.40
N LEU A 72 -2.02 17.99 -7.53
CA LEU A 72 -3.05 16.96 -7.55
C LEU A 72 -2.55 15.69 -6.84
N VAL A 73 -3.44 15.04 -6.11
CA VAL A 73 -3.13 13.81 -5.37
C VAL A 73 -2.57 12.72 -6.29
N SER A 74 -3.11 12.61 -7.51
CA SER A 74 -2.64 11.67 -8.54
C SER A 74 -1.19 11.93 -8.96
N MET A 75 -0.78 13.19 -9.08
CA MET A 75 0.58 13.58 -9.47
C MET A 75 1.59 13.40 -8.31
N LYS A 76 1.11 13.30 -7.08
CA LYS A 76 1.92 12.98 -5.88
C LYS A 76 2.04 11.48 -5.61
N GLY A 77 1.41 10.64 -6.41
CA GLY A 77 1.51 9.18 -6.31
C GLY A 77 2.92 8.67 -6.54
N LEU A 78 3.22 7.50 -5.95
CA LEU A 78 4.48 6.80 -6.19
C LEU A 78 4.67 6.48 -7.67
N GLY A 79 5.82 6.78 -8.21
CA GLY A 79 6.14 6.72 -9.63
C GLY A 79 6.08 8.09 -10.30
N TYR A 80 4.97 8.79 -10.16
CA TYR A 80 4.80 10.10 -10.80
C TYR A 80 5.64 11.18 -10.12
N LYS A 81 5.57 11.29 -8.80
CA LYS A 81 6.33 12.28 -8.02
C LYS A 81 7.84 12.23 -8.31
N GLU A 82 8.40 11.05 -8.35
CA GLU A 82 9.84 10.86 -8.55
C GLU A 82 10.25 11.21 -9.99
N ILE A 83 9.44 10.84 -10.98
CA ILE A 83 9.70 11.23 -12.38
C ILE A 83 9.50 12.73 -12.58
N VAL A 84 8.55 13.37 -11.90
CA VAL A 84 8.41 14.84 -11.93
C VAL A 84 9.68 15.52 -11.38
N TYR A 85 10.35 14.98 -10.37
CA TYR A 85 11.63 15.53 -9.91
C TYR A 85 12.72 15.48 -10.99
N TYR A 86 12.77 14.40 -11.76
CA TYR A 86 13.63 14.30 -12.93
C TYR A 86 13.27 15.34 -14.00
N LEU A 87 11.99 15.43 -14.37
CA LEU A 87 11.54 16.40 -15.40
C LEU A 87 11.79 17.86 -15.02
N LYS A 88 11.84 18.16 -13.74
CA LYS A 88 12.21 19.47 -13.19
C LYS A 88 13.72 19.71 -13.10
N GLY A 89 14.55 18.74 -13.45
CA GLY A 89 16.01 18.84 -13.29
C GLY A 89 16.49 18.84 -11.84
N LYS A 90 15.65 18.42 -10.87
CA LYS A 90 16.01 18.32 -9.45
C LYS A 90 16.86 17.09 -9.15
N LEU A 91 16.64 16.01 -9.89
CA LEU A 91 17.36 14.75 -9.80
C LEU A 91 17.67 14.25 -11.20
N SER A 92 18.73 13.46 -11.33
CA SER A 92 18.95 12.65 -12.53
C SER A 92 17.88 11.56 -12.64
N LEU A 93 17.74 10.95 -13.81
CA LEU A 93 16.81 9.82 -14.00
C LEU A 93 17.19 8.66 -13.07
N GLU A 94 18.47 8.35 -12.93
CA GLU A 94 18.97 7.28 -12.07
C GLU A 94 18.64 7.52 -10.59
N GLU A 95 18.86 8.74 -10.11
CA GLU A 95 18.50 9.14 -8.74
C GLU A 95 17.00 9.05 -8.49
N SER A 96 16.17 9.45 -9.46
CA SER A 96 14.72 9.37 -9.39
C SER A 96 14.22 7.92 -9.34
N ILE A 97 14.82 7.02 -10.13
CA ILE A 97 14.53 5.58 -10.10
C ILE A 97 14.92 4.97 -8.74
N THR A 98 16.09 5.32 -8.24
CA THR A 98 16.56 4.86 -6.93
C THR A 98 15.63 5.32 -5.82
N LEU A 99 15.19 6.57 -5.87
CA LEU A 99 14.22 7.16 -4.95
C LEU A 99 12.87 6.42 -5.02
N LEU A 100 12.37 6.17 -6.24
CA LEU A 100 11.12 5.44 -6.47
C LEU A 100 11.16 4.03 -5.88
N LYS A 101 12.23 3.26 -6.14
CA LYS A 101 12.44 1.92 -5.57
C LYS A 101 12.42 1.96 -4.03
N ARG A 102 13.14 2.90 -3.43
CA ARG A 102 13.19 3.09 -1.98
C ARG A 102 11.81 3.43 -1.40
N ASP A 103 11.13 4.41 -1.97
CA ASP A 103 9.86 4.91 -1.45
C ASP A 103 8.75 3.87 -1.61
N THR A 104 8.79 3.05 -2.67
CA THR A 104 7.87 1.93 -2.86
C THR A 104 8.09 0.83 -1.82
N ARG A 105 9.36 0.48 -1.49
CA ARG A 105 9.65 -0.46 -0.40
C ARG A 105 9.15 0.07 0.96
N HIS A 106 9.33 1.36 1.22
CA HIS A 106 8.82 1.99 2.43
C HIS A 106 7.29 1.98 2.49
N PHE A 107 6.64 2.18 1.35
CA PHE A 107 5.18 2.10 1.27
C PHE A 107 4.67 0.67 1.58
N ALA A 108 5.28 -0.34 0.99
CA ALA A 108 4.96 -1.74 1.28
C ALA A 108 5.14 -2.07 2.77
N LYS A 109 6.25 -1.60 3.39
CA LYS A 109 6.46 -1.76 4.84
C LYS A 109 5.35 -1.11 5.66
N ARG A 110 4.93 0.12 5.30
CA ARG A 110 3.83 0.81 6.00
C ARG A 110 2.51 0.06 5.86
N GLN A 111 2.19 -0.50 4.68
CA GLN A 111 1.01 -1.32 4.48
C GLN A 111 0.98 -2.53 5.42
N LEU A 112 2.07 -3.30 5.47
CA LEU A 112 2.16 -4.46 6.36
C LEU A 112 2.03 -4.08 7.83
N THR A 113 2.67 -2.98 8.25
CA THR A 113 2.53 -2.46 9.62
C THR A 113 1.09 -2.05 9.91
N TRP A 114 0.42 -1.39 8.97
CA TRP A 114 -0.97 -0.98 9.13
C TRP A 114 -1.90 -2.18 9.28
N PHE A 115 -1.80 -3.17 8.40
CA PHE A 115 -2.59 -4.40 8.47
C PHE A 115 -2.37 -5.15 9.78
N ASN A 116 -1.13 -5.23 10.25
CA ASN A 116 -0.79 -5.91 11.51
C ASN A 116 -1.40 -5.23 12.76
N HIS A 117 -1.65 -3.92 12.70
CA HIS A 117 -2.17 -3.16 13.85
C HIS A 117 -3.67 -2.86 13.76
N GLN A 118 -4.24 -2.85 12.57
CA GLN A 118 -5.62 -2.38 12.35
C GLN A 118 -6.60 -3.51 12.02
N CYS A 119 -6.11 -4.69 11.65
CA CYS A 119 -6.95 -5.76 11.17
C CYS A 119 -6.60 -7.09 11.85
N ASP A 120 -7.61 -7.73 12.45
CA ASP A 120 -7.53 -9.13 12.90
C ASP A 120 -7.74 -10.03 11.67
N GLY A 121 -6.77 -10.05 10.78
CA GLY A 121 -6.84 -10.78 9.51
C GLY A 121 -6.13 -12.12 9.55
N ASN A 122 -6.62 -13.05 8.74
CA ASN A 122 -5.92 -14.31 8.47
C ASN A 122 -4.72 -14.07 7.56
N TRP A 123 -3.51 -14.18 8.09
CA TRP A 123 -2.28 -13.98 7.33
C TRP A 123 -1.93 -15.21 6.51
N ILE A 124 -1.74 -15.03 5.20
CA ILE A 124 -1.37 -16.09 4.27
C ILE A 124 0.01 -15.79 3.72
N ASN A 125 0.99 -16.63 4.03
CA ASN A 125 2.28 -16.57 3.38
C ASN A 125 2.19 -17.21 2.00
N VAL A 126 2.24 -16.39 0.95
CA VAL A 126 2.13 -16.85 -0.45
C VAL A 126 3.31 -17.71 -0.88
N ASP A 127 4.43 -17.67 -0.17
CA ASP A 127 5.60 -18.52 -0.44
C ASP A 127 5.35 -20.02 -0.15
N ASN A 128 4.28 -20.33 0.59
CA ASN A 128 3.87 -21.71 0.88
C ASN A 128 3.04 -22.36 -0.23
N PHE A 129 2.78 -21.62 -1.32
CA PHE A 129 1.94 -22.06 -2.42
C PHE A 129 2.71 -22.01 -3.74
N THR A 130 2.36 -22.90 -4.66
CA THR A 130 3.01 -22.99 -5.97
C THR A 130 2.31 -22.13 -7.03
N SER A 131 1.04 -21.77 -6.78
CA SER A 131 0.23 -20.96 -7.72
C SER A 131 -0.80 -20.08 -7.01
N THR A 132 -1.26 -19.07 -7.74
CA THR A 132 -2.39 -18.21 -7.29
C THR A 132 -3.69 -18.98 -7.17
N GLN A 133 -3.87 -20.04 -7.96
CA GLN A 133 -5.03 -20.95 -7.89
C GLN A 133 -5.07 -21.69 -6.57
N GLU A 134 -3.95 -22.18 -6.07
CA GLU A 134 -3.86 -22.83 -4.76
C GLU A 134 -4.22 -21.87 -3.63
N ILE A 135 -3.75 -20.62 -3.68
CA ILE A 135 -4.11 -19.60 -2.70
C ILE A 135 -5.63 -19.35 -2.73
N ALA A 136 -6.22 -19.24 -3.92
CA ALA A 136 -7.66 -19.03 -4.06
C ALA A 136 -8.49 -20.19 -3.50
N ILE A 137 -8.06 -21.44 -3.74
CA ILE A 137 -8.68 -22.64 -3.19
C ILE A 137 -8.56 -22.66 -1.67
N TYR A 138 -7.39 -22.33 -1.14
CA TYR A 138 -7.15 -22.24 0.30
C TYR A 138 -8.12 -21.24 0.96
N ILE A 139 -8.19 -20.01 0.43
CA ILE A 139 -9.10 -18.96 0.93
C ILE A 139 -10.56 -19.42 0.89
N LYS A 140 -10.98 -20.02 -0.23
CA LYS A 140 -12.35 -20.57 -0.37
C LYS A 140 -12.68 -21.60 0.72
N ASN A 141 -11.73 -22.49 1.02
CA ASN A 141 -11.91 -23.52 2.04
C ASN A 141 -11.98 -22.93 3.44
N GLU A 142 -11.17 -21.93 3.76
CA GLU A 142 -11.21 -21.22 5.05
C GLU A 142 -12.55 -20.50 5.26
N ILE A 143 -13.06 -19.81 4.24
CA ILE A 143 -14.38 -19.17 4.28
C ILE A 143 -15.49 -20.20 4.53
N ALA A 144 -15.40 -21.37 3.87
CA ALA A 144 -16.39 -22.43 4.06
C ALA A 144 -16.35 -23.06 5.47
N ARG A 145 -15.18 -23.11 6.11
CA ARG A 145 -15.02 -23.57 7.50
C ARG A 145 -15.63 -22.57 8.49
N ASN A 146 -15.36 -21.28 8.32
CA ASN A 146 -15.88 -20.23 9.20
C ASN A 146 -17.43 -20.15 9.17
N LYS A 147 -18.08 -20.55 8.06
CA LYS A 147 -19.55 -20.59 7.96
C LYS A 147 -20.20 -21.80 8.67
N LYS A 148 -19.42 -22.78 9.12
CA LYS A 148 -19.94 -24.00 9.78
C LYS A 148 -19.84 -23.94 11.31
N CYS A 149 -19.28 -22.89 11.89
CA CYS A 149 -19.28 -22.57 13.31
C CYS A 149 -20.32 -21.51 13.62
#